data_2f3858230e5c5a7df0ba7b7eb118db8d
#
_entry.id   2f3858230e5c5a7df0ba7b7eb118db8d
#
_cell.length_a   1.000
_cell.length_b   1.000
_cell.length_c   1.000
_cell.angle_alpha   90.00
_cell.angle_beta   90.00
_cell.angle_gamma   90.00
#
_symmetry.space_group_name_H-M   'P 1'
#
loop_
_entity.id
_entity.type
_entity.pdbx_description
1 polymer ?
#
loop_
_entity_poly.entity_id
_entity_poly.type
_entity_poly.pdbx_seq_one_letter_code
_entity_poly.pdbx_strand_id
1 'polypeptide(L)'
;MANISYVNGLYCNLQDAKISINDRGYHFGDAVYEVILYNNGVFYDYEEHIKRLFNSLKLINIKFHLSEQQLKIIIKNLFKLNRVNFGSIYIQVSRGVADRNHSYFGLYSKPVLTMIISKKKNNISDDIKGVKAITMVDNRWSRPDIKTTQLLPNVLAKTFANENNAYEGIFIDHEGYITEGSSSNIWIINNNNEILTREIDGKILSGITRKTIANFAKKNNFKLLEQKFTKDELLESNEVFLTSASSFVTPIIQIDNIKINNGIVGKTSIALRNLYFKNFFN
;
A
#
# COMPACT_ATOMS: atom_id res chain seq x y z
N MET A 1 -20.93 -1.11 10.33
CA MET A 1 -19.51 -1.51 10.38
C MET A 1 -19.44 -2.99 10.05
N ALA A 2 -18.34 -3.46 9.46
CA ALA A 2 -18.08 -4.89 9.34
C ALA A 2 -17.75 -5.42 10.75
N ASN A 3 -18.48 -6.42 11.21
CA ASN A 3 -18.41 -6.84 12.61
C ASN A 3 -17.75 -8.21 12.78
N ILE A 4 -17.54 -8.95 11.67
CA ILE A 4 -16.89 -10.25 11.69
C ILE A 4 -15.45 -10.12 11.22
N SER A 5 -14.54 -10.65 12.01
CA SER A 5 -13.12 -10.82 11.71
C SER A 5 -12.77 -12.32 11.57
N TYR A 6 -11.55 -12.59 11.16
CA TYR A 6 -11.00 -13.96 11.10
C TYR A 6 -9.69 -14.02 11.88
N VAL A 7 -9.59 -15.00 12.78
CA VAL A 7 -8.39 -15.27 13.58
C VAL A 7 -8.15 -16.78 13.59
N ASN A 8 -7.06 -17.24 12.97
CA ASN A 8 -6.58 -18.62 13.02
C ASN A 8 -7.65 -19.72 12.83
N GLY A 9 -8.47 -19.63 11.79
CA GLY A 9 -9.50 -20.64 11.50
C GLY A 9 -10.89 -20.27 12.02
N LEU A 10 -11.04 -19.24 12.84
CA LEU A 10 -12.29 -18.84 13.43
C LEU A 10 -12.81 -17.53 12.88
N TYR A 11 -14.08 -17.51 12.47
CA TYR A 11 -14.84 -16.27 12.22
C TYR A 11 -15.47 -15.85 13.55
N CYS A 12 -15.13 -14.66 14.04
CA CYS A 12 -15.63 -14.15 15.32
C CYS A 12 -16.01 -12.68 15.21
N ASN A 13 -16.80 -12.16 16.16
CA ASN A 13 -17.05 -10.73 16.19
C ASN A 13 -15.73 -9.98 16.40
N LEU A 14 -15.58 -8.84 15.72
CA LEU A 14 -14.36 -8.05 15.77
C LEU A 14 -13.98 -7.64 17.20
N GLN A 15 -14.98 -7.33 18.03
CA GLN A 15 -14.77 -6.98 19.45
C GLN A 15 -14.27 -8.15 20.32
N ASP A 16 -14.51 -9.40 19.89
CA ASP A 16 -14.12 -10.60 20.60
C ASP A 16 -12.82 -11.20 20.04
N ALA A 17 -12.32 -10.66 18.93
CA ALA A 17 -11.09 -11.11 18.28
C ALA A 17 -9.88 -10.82 19.17
N LYS A 18 -9.13 -11.85 19.52
CA LYS A 18 -7.96 -11.76 20.41
C LYS A 18 -6.77 -12.47 19.81
N ILE A 19 -5.60 -11.91 20.03
CA ILE A 19 -4.30 -12.56 19.81
C ILE A 19 -3.55 -12.61 21.15
N SER A 20 -2.63 -13.55 21.28
CA SER A 20 -1.80 -13.63 22.48
C SER A 20 -0.90 -12.41 22.59
N ILE A 21 -0.70 -11.89 23.82
CA ILE A 21 0.28 -10.85 24.11
C ILE A 21 1.72 -11.30 23.78
N ASN A 22 1.98 -12.62 23.73
CA ASN A 22 3.26 -13.21 23.34
C ASN A 22 3.38 -13.42 21.81
N ASP A 23 2.47 -12.88 21.00
CA ASP A 23 2.61 -12.92 19.55
C ASP A 23 3.81 -12.07 19.11
N ARG A 24 4.71 -12.63 18.33
CA ARG A 24 5.93 -11.93 17.85
C ARG A 24 5.62 -10.76 16.94
N GLY A 25 4.49 -10.79 16.23
CA GLY A 25 4.01 -9.63 15.45
C GLY A 25 3.72 -8.43 16.35
N TYR A 26 3.19 -8.67 17.56
CA TYR A 26 2.95 -7.62 18.55
C TYR A 26 4.25 -7.13 19.19
N HIS A 27 5.18 -8.04 19.55
CA HIS A 27 6.44 -7.67 20.23
C HIS A 27 7.46 -6.98 19.32
N PHE A 28 7.58 -7.44 18.07
CA PHE A 28 8.73 -7.12 17.20
C PHE A 28 8.32 -6.62 15.81
N GLY A 29 7.03 -6.56 15.49
CA GLY A 29 6.61 -6.38 14.11
C GLY A 29 7.03 -7.55 13.19
N ASP A 30 7.26 -8.75 13.78
CA ASP A 30 7.65 -9.97 13.06
C ASP A 30 6.43 -10.57 12.35
N ALA A 31 5.94 -9.81 11.37
CA ALA A 31 4.72 -10.06 10.63
C ALA A 31 4.74 -9.34 9.27
N VAL A 32 3.98 -9.85 8.34
CA VAL A 32 3.71 -9.25 7.03
C VAL A 32 2.22 -9.01 6.86
N TYR A 33 1.86 -8.08 5.96
CA TYR A 33 0.45 -7.77 5.72
C TYR A 33 0.16 -7.45 4.26
N GLU A 34 -1.13 -7.55 3.91
CA GLU A 34 -1.69 -7.06 2.65
C GLU A 34 -2.97 -6.29 2.85
N VAL A 35 -3.26 -5.40 1.90
CA VAL A 35 -4.55 -4.71 1.81
C VAL A 35 -5.06 -4.87 0.39
N ILE A 36 -6.22 -5.50 0.23
CA ILE A 36 -6.83 -5.78 -1.07
C ILE A 36 -8.18 -5.09 -1.14
N LEU A 37 -8.43 -4.35 -2.19
CA LEU A 37 -9.72 -3.73 -2.44
C LEU A 37 -10.70 -4.75 -3.02
N TYR A 38 -11.98 -4.58 -2.66
CA TYR A 38 -13.09 -5.41 -3.12
C TYR A 38 -14.27 -4.54 -3.54
N ASN A 39 -14.86 -4.88 -4.67
CA ASN A 39 -16.07 -4.25 -5.18
C ASN A 39 -16.99 -5.30 -5.84
N ASN A 40 -18.18 -5.51 -5.28
CA ASN A 40 -19.24 -6.33 -5.84
C ASN A 40 -18.80 -7.70 -6.41
N GLY A 41 -17.97 -8.44 -5.66
CA GLY A 41 -17.49 -9.76 -6.07
C GLY A 41 -16.08 -9.77 -6.69
N VAL A 42 -15.56 -8.60 -7.07
CA VAL A 42 -14.26 -8.46 -7.72
C VAL A 42 -13.20 -7.99 -6.70
N PHE A 43 -12.09 -8.72 -6.60
CA PHE A 43 -10.90 -8.28 -5.88
C PHE A 43 -9.93 -7.65 -6.86
N TYR A 44 -9.47 -6.43 -6.55
CA TYR A 44 -8.51 -5.75 -7.43
C TYR A 44 -7.10 -6.32 -7.28
N ASP A 45 -6.50 -6.69 -8.41
CA ASP A 45 -5.13 -7.22 -8.48
C ASP A 45 -4.85 -8.37 -7.49
N TYR A 46 -5.87 -9.22 -7.19
CA TYR A 46 -5.83 -10.25 -6.14
C TYR A 46 -4.58 -11.13 -6.22
N GLU A 47 -4.31 -11.71 -7.38
CA GLU A 47 -3.20 -12.64 -7.60
C GLU A 47 -1.85 -11.99 -7.29
N GLU A 48 -1.67 -10.72 -7.67
CA GLU A 48 -0.42 -9.99 -7.42
C GLU A 48 -0.26 -9.66 -5.92
N HIS A 49 -1.34 -9.30 -5.24
CA HIS A 49 -1.33 -9.09 -3.79
C HIS A 49 -0.96 -10.37 -3.04
N ILE A 50 -1.55 -11.50 -3.41
CA ILE A 50 -1.27 -12.79 -2.76
C ILE A 50 0.16 -13.25 -3.06
N LYS A 51 0.64 -13.11 -4.29
CA LYS A 51 2.05 -13.38 -4.62
C LYS A 51 3.00 -12.54 -3.75
N ARG A 52 2.71 -11.25 -3.57
CA ARG A 52 3.52 -10.38 -2.72
C ARG A 52 3.46 -10.78 -1.24
N LEU A 53 2.29 -11.18 -0.73
CA LEU A 53 2.16 -11.73 0.62
C LEU A 53 3.09 -12.93 0.83
N PHE A 54 3.03 -13.93 -0.04
CA PHE A 54 3.88 -15.12 0.04
C PHE A 54 5.38 -14.79 -0.15
N ASN A 55 5.70 -13.85 -1.03
CA ASN A 55 7.08 -13.38 -1.17
C ASN A 55 7.60 -12.70 0.11
N SER A 56 6.79 -11.84 0.72
CA SER A 56 7.14 -11.20 2.00
C SER A 56 7.32 -12.21 3.13
N LEU A 57 6.45 -13.22 3.22
CA LEU A 57 6.58 -14.34 4.16
C LEU A 57 7.89 -15.11 3.97
N LYS A 58 8.25 -15.40 2.72
CA LYS A 58 9.49 -16.08 2.36
C LYS A 58 10.72 -15.26 2.78
N LEU A 59 10.71 -13.94 2.53
CA LEU A 59 11.82 -13.04 2.82
C LEU A 59 12.13 -12.92 4.31
N ILE A 60 11.13 -13.12 5.19
CA ILE A 60 11.33 -13.15 6.64
C ILE A 60 11.25 -14.57 7.23
N ASN A 61 11.31 -15.60 6.37
CA ASN A 61 11.33 -17.01 6.75
C ASN A 61 10.12 -17.44 7.63
N ILE A 62 8.92 -16.96 7.34
CA ILE A 62 7.68 -17.46 7.96
C ILE A 62 7.12 -18.59 7.10
N LYS A 63 7.06 -19.81 7.63
CA LYS A 63 6.44 -20.97 6.96
C LYS A 63 4.93 -20.89 7.14
N PHE A 64 4.22 -20.57 6.07
CA PHE A 64 2.77 -20.44 6.05
C PHE A 64 2.14 -21.58 5.24
N HIS A 65 1.12 -22.24 5.78
CA HIS A 65 0.63 -23.52 5.26
C HIS A 65 -0.65 -23.42 4.41
N LEU A 66 -1.37 -22.27 4.45
CA LEU A 66 -2.56 -22.10 3.62
C LEU A 66 -2.18 -21.82 2.18
N SER A 67 -2.85 -22.48 1.24
CA SER A 67 -2.72 -22.19 -0.18
C SER A 67 -3.44 -20.88 -0.56
N GLU A 68 -3.10 -20.32 -1.72
CA GLU A 68 -3.78 -19.14 -2.28
C GLU A 68 -5.28 -19.36 -2.45
N GLN A 69 -5.69 -20.59 -2.84
CA GLN A 69 -7.09 -20.94 -2.99
C GLN A 69 -7.84 -20.97 -1.66
N GLN A 70 -7.21 -21.54 -0.60
CA GLN A 70 -7.79 -21.53 0.75
C GLN A 70 -7.96 -20.11 1.27
N LEU A 71 -6.95 -19.24 1.09
CA LEU A 71 -7.07 -17.82 1.42
C LEU A 71 -8.23 -17.15 0.69
N LYS A 72 -8.38 -17.41 -0.62
CA LYS A 72 -9.47 -16.85 -1.43
C LYS A 72 -10.85 -17.24 -0.91
N ILE A 73 -11.01 -18.50 -0.49
CA ILE A 73 -12.26 -19.00 0.11
C ILE A 73 -12.55 -18.28 1.43
N ILE A 74 -11.55 -18.20 2.31
CA ILE A 74 -11.70 -17.54 3.62
C ILE A 74 -12.08 -16.06 3.43
N ILE A 75 -11.41 -15.36 2.53
CA ILE A 75 -11.65 -13.95 2.22
C ILE A 75 -13.07 -13.75 1.67
N LYS A 76 -13.51 -14.56 0.70
CA LYS A 76 -14.87 -14.48 0.15
C LYS A 76 -15.94 -14.71 1.23
N ASN A 77 -15.74 -15.70 2.08
CA ASN A 77 -16.65 -15.97 3.19
C ASN A 77 -16.72 -14.79 4.17
N LEU A 78 -15.59 -14.17 4.46
CA LEU A 78 -15.54 -13.03 5.37
C LEU A 78 -16.31 -11.82 4.81
N PHE A 79 -16.20 -11.53 3.50
CA PHE A 79 -17.01 -10.49 2.84
C PHE A 79 -18.52 -10.83 2.87
N LYS A 80 -18.89 -12.09 2.60
CA LYS A 80 -20.27 -12.56 2.66
C LYS A 80 -20.88 -12.39 4.06
N LEU A 81 -20.17 -12.82 5.10
CA LEU A 81 -20.62 -12.70 6.50
C LEU A 81 -20.80 -11.23 6.91
N ASN A 82 -19.95 -10.34 6.45
CA ASN A 82 -20.03 -8.91 6.74
C ASN A 82 -20.99 -8.14 5.83
N ARG A 83 -21.54 -8.75 4.79
CA ARG A 83 -22.44 -8.12 3.82
C ARG A 83 -21.86 -6.81 3.24
N VAL A 84 -20.57 -6.84 2.90
CA VAL A 84 -19.85 -5.67 2.36
C VAL A 84 -19.74 -5.82 0.85
N ASN A 85 -20.29 -4.86 0.10
CA ASN A 85 -20.22 -4.80 -1.36
C ASN A 85 -19.03 -3.97 -1.84
N PHE A 86 -18.62 -2.93 -1.09
CA PHE A 86 -17.43 -2.14 -1.38
C PHE A 86 -16.61 -1.92 -0.11
N GLY A 87 -15.33 -2.27 -0.18
CA GLY A 87 -14.45 -2.19 0.98
C GLY A 87 -13.04 -2.72 0.70
N SER A 88 -12.28 -2.88 1.75
CA SER A 88 -10.95 -3.51 1.67
C SER A 88 -10.82 -4.58 2.74
N ILE A 89 -10.00 -5.57 2.46
CA ILE A 89 -9.55 -6.53 3.46
C ILE A 89 -8.11 -6.23 3.85
N TYR A 90 -7.86 -6.19 5.13
CA TYR A 90 -6.54 -6.26 5.73
C TYR A 90 -6.24 -7.72 6.11
N ILE A 91 -5.10 -8.23 5.70
CA ILE A 91 -4.61 -9.58 5.97
C ILE A 91 -3.27 -9.44 6.65
N GLN A 92 -3.08 -10.05 7.81
CA GLN A 92 -1.79 -10.08 8.50
C GLN A 92 -1.43 -11.51 8.88
N VAL A 93 -0.16 -11.86 8.67
CA VAL A 93 0.42 -13.12 9.11
C VAL A 93 1.64 -12.81 9.96
N SER A 94 1.58 -13.12 11.26
CA SER A 94 2.74 -13.05 12.16
C SER A 94 3.46 -14.39 12.22
N ARG A 95 4.69 -14.40 12.75
CA ARG A 95 5.42 -15.65 13.04
C ARG A 95 4.70 -16.50 14.08
N GLY A 96 3.87 -15.89 14.94
CA GLY A 96 3.08 -16.55 15.96
C GLY A 96 3.62 -16.34 17.37
N VAL A 97 3.07 -17.16 18.27
CA VAL A 97 3.27 -17.04 19.72
C VAL A 97 4.55 -17.75 20.15
N ALA A 98 5.38 -17.07 20.92
CA ALA A 98 6.59 -17.60 21.52
C ALA A 98 7.04 -16.74 22.71
N ASP A 99 7.92 -17.28 23.53
CA ASP A 99 8.60 -16.52 24.57
C ASP A 99 9.38 -15.35 23.95
N ARG A 100 9.44 -14.23 24.67
CA ARG A 100 10.06 -13.02 24.18
C ARG A 100 11.58 -13.17 24.04
N ASN A 101 12.01 -13.52 22.83
CA ASN A 101 13.42 -13.60 22.44
C ASN A 101 13.56 -12.96 21.05
N HIS A 102 14.63 -12.17 20.80
CA HIS A 102 14.87 -11.58 19.49
C HIS A 102 15.11 -12.64 18.41
N SER A 103 15.90 -13.67 18.72
CA SER A 103 16.15 -14.78 17.80
C SER A 103 14.92 -15.67 17.64
N TYR A 104 14.66 -16.05 16.39
CA TYR A 104 13.70 -17.12 16.08
C TYR A 104 14.39 -18.44 15.69
N PHE A 105 15.73 -18.52 15.87
CA PHE A 105 16.47 -19.77 15.59
C PHE A 105 15.98 -20.91 16.51
N GLY A 106 15.67 -22.06 15.92
CA GLY A 106 15.13 -23.21 16.64
C GLY A 106 13.69 -23.02 17.16
N LEU A 107 13.04 -21.90 16.89
CA LEU A 107 11.69 -21.62 17.33
C LEU A 107 10.67 -22.44 16.53
N TYR A 108 9.81 -23.16 17.25
CA TYR A 108 8.67 -23.86 16.69
C TYR A 108 7.39 -23.11 17.05
N SER A 109 6.97 -22.20 16.18
CA SER A 109 5.70 -21.47 16.35
C SER A 109 4.79 -21.66 15.14
N LYS A 110 3.47 -21.64 15.38
CA LYS A 110 2.48 -21.64 14.30
C LYS A 110 2.18 -20.19 13.93
N PRO A 111 2.31 -19.80 12.64
CA PRO A 111 1.92 -18.46 12.20
C PRO A 111 0.48 -18.12 12.60
N VAL A 112 0.26 -16.87 12.98
CA VAL A 112 -1.07 -16.37 13.34
C VAL A 112 -1.59 -15.53 12.14
N LEU A 113 -2.71 -15.99 11.56
CA LEU A 113 -3.41 -15.30 10.49
C LEU A 113 -4.59 -14.51 11.06
N THR A 114 -4.61 -13.21 10.79
CA THR A 114 -5.75 -12.35 11.11
C THR A 114 -6.25 -11.61 9.87
N MET A 115 -7.56 -11.41 9.77
CA MET A 115 -8.18 -10.65 8.69
C MET A 115 -9.30 -9.76 9.22
N ILE A 116 -9.35 -8.52 8.70
CA ILE A 116 -10.36 -7.52 9.04
C ILE A 116 -10.88 -6.89 7.76
N ILE A 117 -12.19 -6.69 7.66
CA ILE A 117 -12.80 -5.94 6.56
C ILE A 117 -13.11 -4.52 7.00
N SER A 118 -12.72 -3.58 6.17
CA SER A 118 -13.11 -2.17 6.29
C SER A 118 -14.10 -1.83 5.18
N LYS A 119 -15.36 -1.56 5.54
CA LYS A 119 -16.36 -1.04 4.61
C LYS A 119 -15.96 0.36 4.17
N LYS A 120 -15.99 0.63 2.88
CA LYS A 120 -15.75 1.96 2.30
C LYS A 120 -17.02 2.50 1.66
N LYS A 121 -17.12 3.82 1.57
CA LYS A 121 -18.12 4.47 0.71
C LYS A 121 -17.61 4.43 -0.72
N ASN A 122 -18.48 4.11 -1.67
CA ASN A 122 -18.12 4.15 -3.09
C ASN A 122 -18.21 5.61 -3.59
N ASN A 123 -17.25 6.43 -3.14
CA ASN A 123 -17.14 7.84 -3.54
C ASN A 123 -16.09 7.98 -4.64
N ILE A 124 -16.14 7.12 -5.64
CA ILE A 124 -15.29 7.26 -6.83
C ILE A 124 -15.93 8.38 -7.64
N SER A 125 -15.51 9.62 -7.37
CA SER A 125 -15.95 10.77 -8.16
C SER A 125 -14.96 11.02 -9.29
N ASP A 126 -15.49 11.44 -10.45
CA ASP A 126 -14.69 11.94 -11.57
C ASP A 126 -14.09 13.31 -11.23
N ASP A 127 -14.63 14.01 -10.23
CA ASP A 127 -14.19 15.34 -9.78
C ASP A 127 -13.07 15.20 -8.74
N ILE A 128 -11.83 15.15 -9.21
CA ILE A 128 -10.64 14.99 -8.37
C ILE A 128 -10.02 16.34 -8.10
N LYS A 129 -10.08 16.77 -6.85
CA LYS A 129 -9.52 18.08 -6.42
C LYS A 129 -8.00 18.09 -6.25
N GLY A 130 -7.31 16.95 -6.39
CA GLY A 130 -5.90 16.81 -6.05
C GLY A 130 -5.65 16.95 -4.53
N VAL A 131 -4.47 16.55 -4.09
CA VAL A 131 -4.09 16.58 -2.67
C VAL A 131 -2.79 17.35 -2.46
N LYS A 132 -2.52 17.71 -1.20
CA LYS A 132 -1.24 18.27 -0.78
C LYS A 132 -0.34 17.17 -0.23
N ALA A 133 0.97 17.33 -0.40
CA ALA A 133 1.97 16.47 0.21
C ALA A 133 3.06 17.32 0.91
N ILE A 134 3.84 16.66 1.76
CA ILE A 134 4.97 17.25 2.45
C ILE A 134 6.18 16.33 2.34
N THR A 135 7.36 16.89 2.12
CA THR A 135 8.60 16.10 2.04
C THR A 135 9.22 15.89 3.41
N MET A 136 9.89 14.75 3.61
CA MET A 136 10.58 14.42 4.84
C MET A 136 11.71 13.42 4.61
N VAL A 137 12.62 13.34 5.57
CA VAL A 137 13.73 12.38 5.52
C VAL A 137 13.20 10.95 5.63
N ASP A 138 13.72 10.03 4.81
CA ASP A 138 13.42 8.61 4.89
C ASP A 138 14.20 7.96 6.03
N ASN A 139 13.56 7.80 7.16
CA ASN A 139 14.09 7.16 8.35
C ASN A 139 13.54 5.74 8.57
N ARG A 140 12.96 5.14 7.52
CA ARG A 140 12.52 3.74 7.58
C ARG A 140 13.72 2.79 7.64
N TRP A 141 13.46 1.54 7.97
CA TRP A 141 14.49 0.51 7.89
C TRP A 141 14.92 0.27 6.43
N SER A 142 16.08 -0.37 6.26
CA SER A 142 16.73 -0.55 4.94
C SER A 142 16.05 -1.58 4.01
N ARG A 143 14.94 -2.21 4.44
CA ARG A 143 14.21 -3.24 3.69
C ARG A 143 12.72 -2.90 3.50
N PRO A 144 12.37 -1.72 2.97
CA PRO A 144 10.97 -1.36 2.68
C PRO A 144 10.34 -2.22 1.57
N ASP A 145 11.15 -2.97 0.82
CA ASP A 145 10.72 -3.99 -0.15
C ASP A 145 9.88 -5.11 0.48
N ILE A 146 10.04 -5.37 1.77
CA ILE A 146 9.27 -6.37 2.52
C ILE A 146 8.06 -5.69 3.17
N LYS A 147 6.85 -6.15 2.84
CA LYS A 147 5.62 -5.54 3.38
C LYS A 147 5.34 -6.01 4.81
N THR A 148 6.21 -5.55 5.75
CA THR A 148 6.11 -5.88 7.19
C THR A 148 5.22 -4.91 7.94
N THR A 149 4.83 -5.29 9.16
CA THR A 149 4.09 -4.44 10.11
C THR A 149 5.00 -3.46 10.87
N GLN A 150 6.28 -3.37 10.56
CA GLN A 150 7.22 -2.38 11.14
C GLN A 150 6.99 -0.99 10.51
N LEU A 151 5.86 -0.40 10.81
CA LEU A 151 5.38 0.82 10.15
C LEU A 151 5.47 2.07 11.01
N LEU A 152 6.20 2.06 12.14
CA LEU A 152 6.29 3.23 13.01
C LEU A 152 6.80 4.48 12.28
N PRO A 153 7.86 4.44 11.44
CA PRO A 153 8.27 5.61 10.65
C PRO A 153 7.16 6.10 9.70
N ASN A 154 6.43 5.18 9.06
CA ASN A 154 5.32 5.50 8.17
C ASN A 154 4.15 6.16 8.94
N VAL A 155 3.84 5.66 10.15
CA VAL A 155 2.82 6.25 11.04
C VAL A 155 3.19 7.66 11.44
N LEU A 156 4.44 7.88 11.89
CA LEU A 156 4.93 9.21 12.24
C LEU A 156 4.90 10.17 11.05
N ALA A 157 5.33 9.70 9.88
CA ALA A 157 5.29 10.47 8.63
C ALA A 157 3.87 10.88 8.25
N LYS A 158 2.93 9.94 8.33
CA LYS A 158 1.51 10.22 8.02
C LYS A 158 0.88 11.18 9.02
N THR A 159 1.21 11.04 10.30
CA THR A 159 0.76 11.94 11.37
C THR A 159 1.27 13.34 11.10
N PHE A 160 2.57 13.51 10.87
CA PHE A 160 3.19 14.80 10.56
C PHE A 160 2.58 15.45 9.32
N ALA A 161 2.32 14.66 8.25
CA ALA A 161 1.63 15.18 7.08
C ALA A 161 0.25 15.73 7.42
N ASN A 162 -0.55 14.99 8.20
CA ASN A 162 -1.89 15.41 8.62
C ASN A 162 -1.86 16.68 9.48
N GLU A 163 -0.92 16.80 10.42
CA GLU A 163 -0.71 17.99 11.26
C GLU A 163 -0.38 19.24 10.42
N ASN A 164 0.23 19.05 9.25
CA ASN A 164 0.55 20.10 8.28
C ASN A 164 -0.50 20.23 7.16
N ASN A 165 -1.70 19.70 7.34
CA ASN A 165 -2.80 19.74 6.36
C ASN A 165 -2.42 19.11 5.00
N ALA A 166 -1.50 18.16 5.00
CA ALA A 166 -1.12 17.38 3.84
C ALA A 166 -1.72 15.97 3.89
N TYR A 167 -2.04 15.44 2.71
CA TYR A 167 -2.59 14.09 2.56
C TYR A 167 -1.51 13.01 2.68
N GLU A 168 -0.29 13.29 2.20
CA GLU A 168 0.79 12.31 2.12
C GLU A 168 2.13 12.90 2.53
N GLY A 169 2.96 12.07 3.21
CA GLY A 169 4.36 12.35 3.43
C GLY A 169 5.21 11.70 2.35
N ILE A 170 6.09 12.43 1.70
CA ILE A 170 7.00 11.94 0.67
C ILE A 170 8.41 11.79 1.26
N PHE A 171 8.95 10.60 1.22
CA PHE A 171 10.26 10.29 1.75
C PHE A 171 11.39 10.65 0.76
N ILE A 172 12.46 11.24 1.32
CA ILE A 172 13.70 11.57 0.63
C ILE A 172 14.83 10.81 1.32
N ASP A 173 15.60 10.02 0.56
CA ASP A 173 16.77 9.33 1.10
C ASP A 173 17.95 10.30 1.37
N HIS A 174 18.99 9.77 2.01
CA HIS A 174 20.17 10.57 2.38
C HIS A 174 21.01 11.05 1.18
N GLU A 175 20.75 10.52 -0.01
CA GLU A 175 21.37 10.98 -1.27
C GLU A 175 20.54 12.09 -1.95
N GLY A 176 19.38 12.47 -1.39
CA GLY A 176 18.49 13.50 -1.93
C GLY A 176 17.46 12.99 -2.94
N TYR A 177 17.36 11.69 -3.15
CA TYR A 177 16.39 11.09 -4.07
C TYR A 177 15.06 10.78 -3.38
N ILE A 178 13.99 10.98 -4.12
CA ILE A 178 12.67 10.52 -3.69
C ILE A 178 12.65 8.99 -3.63
N THR A 179 12.12 8.44 -2.54
CA THR A 179 11.85 7.01 -2.43
C THR A 179 10.38 6.73 -2.72
N GLU A 180 9.51 6.87 -1.76
CA GLU A 180 8.07 6.66 -1.92
C GLU A 180 7.28 7.51 -0.90
N GLY A 181 5.96 7.44 -0.93
CA GLY A 181 5.12 8.05 0.09
C GLY A 181 5.03 7.20 1.37
N SER A 182 4.47 7.75 2.45
CA SER A 182 4.27 7.02 3.71
C SER A 182 3.40 5.76 3.53
N SER A 183 2.57 5.72 2.48
CA SER A 183 1.71 4.57 2.16
C SER A 183 1.46 4.38 0.65
N SER A 184 2.31 4.95 -0.21
CA SER A 184 2.11 5.04 -1.65
C SER A 184 3.44 5.10 -2.41
N ASN A 185 3.41 4.81 -3.72
CA ASN A 185 4.54 5.11 -4.60
C ASN A 185 4.32 6.47 -5.28
N ILE A 186 5.41 7.20 -5.55
CA ILE A 186 5.39 8.54 -6.11
C ILE A 186 5.79 8.52 -7.58
N TRP A 187 5.15 9.38 -8.36
CA TRP A 187 5.31 9.53 -9.79
C TRP A 187 5.36 11.00 -10.17
N ILE A 188 6.13 11.32 -11.18
CA ILE A 188 6.17 12.65 -11.79
C ILE A 188 5.96 12.58 -13.30
N ILE A 189 5.46 13.65 -13.87
CA ILE A 189 5.52 13.92 -15.31
C ILE A 189 6.52 15.06 -15.48
N ASN A 190 7.65 14.78 -16.11
CA ASN A 190 8.69 15.75 -16.31
C ASN A 190 8.35 16.75 -17.45
N ASN A 191 9.22 17.73 -17.67
CA ASN A 191 9.02 18.76 -18.70
C ASN A 191 9.03 18.22 -20.13
N ASN A 192 9.51 17.00 -20.35
CA ASN A 192 9.47 16.27 -21.63
C ASN A 192 8.18 15.45 -21.79
N ASN A 193 7.21 15.57 -20.88
CA ASN A 193 5.99 14.75 -20.82
C ASN A 193 6.26 13.23 -20.64
N GLU A 194 7.38 12.89 -20.03
CA GLU A 194 7.72 11.51 -19.69
C GLU A 194 7.24 11.20 -18.27
N ILE A 195 6.71 9.99 -18.08
CA ILE A 195 6.31 9.48 -16.76
C ILE A 195 7.55 8.92 -16.06
N LEU A 196 7.87 9.42 -14.88
CA LEU A 196 8.94 8.88 -14.06
C LEU A 196 8.40 8.33 -12.75
N THR A 197 8.99 7.21 -12.30
CA THR A 197 8.81 6.67 -10.95
C THR A 197 10.09 5.94 -10.55
N ARG A 198 10.39 5.91 -9.26
CA ARG A 198 11.58 5.21 -8.79
C ARG A 198 11.56 3.75 -9.24
N GLU A 199 12.68 3.25 -9.69
CA GLU A 199 12.91 1.83 -9.99
C GLU A 199 12.77 0.95 -8.75
N ILE A 200 12.52 -0.35 -8.95
CA ILE A 200 12.44 -1.32 -7.84
C ILE A 200 13.87 -1.74 -7.46
N ASP A 201 14.52 -0.93 -6.64
CA ASP A 201 15.92 -1.07 -6.22
C ASP A 201 16.06 -1.60 -4.78
N GLY A 202 14.96 -2.04 -4.16
CA GLY A 202 14.93 -2.47 -2.76
C GLY A 202 14.74 -1.32 -1.76
N LYS A 203 14.73 -0.07 -2.21
CA LYS A 203 14.50 1.13 -1.38
C LYS A 203 13.05 1.57 -1.34
N ILE A 204 12.19 0.91 -2.11
CA ILE A 204 10.75 1.14 -2.15
C ILE A 204 9.99 -0.19 -2.13
N LEU A 205 8.74 -0.14 -1.71
CA LEU A 205 7.84 -1.27 -1.87
C LEU A 205 7.44 -1.41 -3.35
N SER A 206 7.52 -2.63 -3.89
CA SER A 206 6.94 -2.95 -5.19
C SER A 206 5.41 -2.87 -5.11
N GLY A 207 4.86 -1.67 -5.33
CA GLY A 207 3.43 -1.40 -5.25
C GLY A 207 2.65 -2.14 -6.34
N ILE A 208 1.54 -2.80 -5.98
CA ILE A 208 0.71 -3.51 -6.95
C ILE A 208 0.02 -2.51 -7.88
N THR A 209 -0.60 -1.47 -7.33
CA THR A 209 -1.17 -0.39 -8.13
C THR A 209 -0.10 0.30 -9.00
N ARG A 210 1.14 0.48 -8.47
CA ARG A 210 2.27 0.97 -9.26
C ARG A 210 2.52 0.09 -10.49
N LYS A 211 2.59 -1.23 -10.31
CA LYS A 211 2.79 -2.21 -11.39
C LYS A 211 1.68 -2.12 -12.44
N THR A 212 0.43 -2.04 -12.00
CA THR A 212 -0.75 -1.93 -12.88
C THR A 212 -0.71 -0.63 -13.69
N ILE A 213 -0.40 0.51 -13.06
CA ILE A 213 -0.26 1.80 -13.74
C ILE A 213 0.92 1.81 -14.72
N ALA A 214 2.07 1.24 -14.35
CA ALA A 214 3.21 1.10 -15.27
C ALA A 214 2.84 0.30 -16.52
N ASN A 215 2.09 -0.78 -16.36
CA ASN A 215 1.59 -1.59 -17.48
C ASN A 215 0.62 -0.79 -18.37
N PHE A 216 -0.28 0.00 -17.78
CA PHE A 216 -1.19 0.85 -18.54
C PHE A 216 -0.45 1.96 -19.28
N ALA A 217 0.54 2.60 -18.67
CA ALA A 217 1.37 3.59 -19.31
C ALA A 217 2.05 3.01 -20.56
N LYS A 218 2.71 1.84 -20.42
CA LYS A 218 3.37 1.14 -21.54
C LYS A 218 2.38 0.75 -22.66
N LYS A 219 1.20 0.21 -22.31
CA LYS A 219 0.18 -0.21 -23.30
C LYS A 219 -0.48 0.97 -24.04
N ASN A 220 -0.50 2.16 -23.47
CA ASN A 220 -1.09 3.34 -24.06
C ASN A 220 -0.03 4.31 -24.61
N ASN A 221 1.18 3.83 -24.92
CA ASN A 221 2.27 4.55 -25.55
C ASN A 221 2.77 5.78 -24.76
N PHE A 222 2.59 5.81 -23.45
CA PHE A 222 3.27 6.79 -22.61
C PHE A 222 4.74 6.39 -22.45
N LYS A 223 5.64 7.35 -22.55
CA LYS A 223 7.06 7.12 -22.27
C LYS A 223 7.24 7.01 -20.76
N LEU A 224 7.54 5.80 -20.28
CA LEU A 224 7.77 5.48 -18.86
C LEU A 224 9.25 5.24 -18.61
N LEU A 225 9.80 5.97 -17.64
CA LEU A 225 11.15 5.82 -17.12
C LEU A 225 11.08 5.34 -15.65
N GLU A 226 11.63 4.17 -15.37
CA GLU A 226 11.74 3.64 -14.02
C GLU A 226 13.16 3.94 -13.53
N GLN A 227 13.35 5.07 -12.84
CA GLN A 227 14.64 5.57 -12.38
C GLN A 227 14.49 6.48 -11.14
N LYS A 228 15.60 6.74 -10.45
CA LYS A 228 15.66 7.73 -9.36
C LYS A 228 15.39 9.13 -9.91
N PHE A 229 14.80 9.98 -9.07
CA PHE A 229 14.64 11.40 -9.31
C PHE A 229 14.76 12.17 -7.99
N THR A 230 15.23 13.40 -8.07
CA THR A 230 15.53 14.25 -6.93
C THR A 230 14.31 15.02 -6.42
N LYS A 231 14.45 15.69 -5.27
CA LYS A 231 13.44 16.64 -4.80
C LYS A 231 13.24 17.79 -5.77
N ASP A 232 14.29 18.31 -6.38
CA ASP A 232 14.19 19.42 -7.32
C ASP A 232 13.42 18.99 -8.57
N GLU A 233 13.72 17.83 -9.16
CA GLU A 233 12.96 17.26 -10.28
C GLU A 233 11.48 17.03 -9.92
N LEU A 234 11.19 16.62 -8.67
CA LEU A 234 9.81 16.48 -8.16
C LEU A 234 9.09 17.84 -8.18
N LEU A 235 9.73 18.89 -7.67
CA LEU A 235 9.14 20.23 -7.53
C LEU A 235 8.99 20.98 -8.87
N GLU A 236 9.89 20.73 -9.83
CA GLU A 236 9.89 21.32 -11.17
C GLU A 236 9.04 20.54 -12.18
N SER A 237 8.45 19.42 -11.78
CA SER A 237 7.68 18.57 -12.68
C SER A 237 6.33 19.18 -13.07
N ASN A 238 5.85 18.84 -14.29
CA ASN A 238 4.56 19.29 -14.80
C ASN A 238 3.38 18.68 -14.01
N GLU A 239 3.50 17.42 -13.54
CA GLU A 239 2.50 16.76 -12.73
C GLU A 239 3.19 15.86 -11.68
N VAL A 240 2.57 15.74 -10.52
CA VAL A 240 2.92 14.74 -9.52
C VAL A 240 1.67 13.95 -9.15
N PHE A 241 1.80 12.65 -8.97
CA PHE A 241 0.73 11.83 -8.43
C PHE A 241 1.28 10.67 -7.60
N LEU A 242 0.43 10.13 -6.74
CA LEU A 242 0.73 8.94 -5.97
C LEU A 242 -0.15 7.76 -6.39
N THR A 243 0.33 6.54 -6.09
CA THR A 243 -0.44 5.30 -6.31
C THR A 243 -0.46 4.42 -5.08
N SER A 244 -1.64 3.91 -4.71
CA SER A 244 -1.80 2.89 -3.68
C SER A 244 -3.09 2.10 -3.88
N ALA A 245 -3.22 0.95 -3.22
CA ALA A 245 -4.42 0.12 -3.29
C ALA A 245 -5.68 0.82 -2.75
N SER A 246 -5.53 1.82 -1.88
CA SER A 246 -6.67 2.54 -1.27
C SER A 246 -6.96 3.90 -1.90
N SER A 247 -5.97 4.52 -2.56
CA SER A 247 -6.06 5.86 -3.15
C SER A 247 -6.02 5.82 -4.68
N PHE A 248 -5.74 4.66 -5.26
CA PHE A 248 -5.61 4.46 -6.71
C PHE A 248 -4.51 5.34 -7.32
N VAL A 249 -4.86 6.18 -8.29
CA VAL A 249 -4.04 7.29 -8.79
C VAL A 249 -4.61 8.57 -8.20
N THR A 250 -3.83 9.26 -7.37
CA THR A 250 -4.26 10.52 -6.73
C THR A 250 -3.27 11.61 -7.09
N PRO A 251 -3.71 12.65 -7.83
CA PRO A 251 -2.87 13.79 -8.18
C PRO A 251 -2.44 14.59 -6.95
N ILE A 252 -1.19 15.07 -6.96
CA ILE A 252 -0.64 15.98 -5.95
C ILE A 252 -0.49 17.36 -6.60
N ILE A 253 -1.15 18.36 -6.01
CA ILE A 253 -1.18 19.73 -6.56
C ILE A 253 -0.33 20.73 -5.77
N GLN A 254 0.21 20.30 -4.63
CA GLN A 254 1.09 21.11 -3.80
C GLN A 254 2.02 20.19 -3.01
N ILE A 255 3.30 20.54 -2.96
CA ILE A 255 4.31 19.83 -2.13
C ILE A 255 5.02 20.90 -1.31
N ASP A 256 5.09 20.67 0.00
CA ASP A 256 5.51 21.67 0.98
C ASP A 256 4.65 22.95 0.77
N ASN A 257 5.26 24.06 0.39
CA ASN A 257 4.55 25.31 0.07
C ASN A 257 4.55 25.63 -1.43
N ILE A 258 5.01 24.71 -2.29
CA ILE A 258 5.17 24.90 -3.72
C ILE A 258 4.00 24.26 -4.46
N LYS A 259 3.31 25.04 -5.30
CA LYS A 259 2.25 24.53 -6.17
C LYS A 259 2.85 23.78 -7.36
N ILE A 260 2.39 22.57 -7.58
CA ILE A 260 2.66 21.80 -8.79
C ILE A 260 1.60 22.16 -9.82
N ASN A 261 2.00 22.40 -11.07
CA ASN A 261 1.09 22.78 -12.18
C ASN A 261 0.12 23.91 -11.77
N ASN A 262 0.63 24.96 -11.14
CA ASN A 262 -0.19 26.08 -10.62
C ASN A 262 -1.31 25.68 -9.65
N GLY A 263 -1.23 24.49 -9.04
CA GLY A 263 -2.26 23.94 -8.14
C GLY A 263 -3.43 23.28 -8.90
N ILE A 264 -3.25 22.94 -10.16
CA ILE A 264 -4.27 22.30 -11.01
C ILE A 264 -3.90 20.84 -11.24
N VAL A 265 -4.90 19.97 -11.21
CA VAL A 265 -4.73 18.53 -11.49
C VAL A 265 -4.30 18.33 -12.95
N GLY A 266 -3.28 17.52 -13.14
CA GLY A 266 -2.70 17.27 -14.46
C GLY A 266 -3.52 16.27 -15.29
N LYS A 267 -3.42 16.41 -16.63
CA LYS A 267 -4.18 15.58 -17.59
C LYS A 267 -3.71 14.12 -17.61
N THR A 268 -2.40 13.89 -17.46
CA THR A 268 -1.82 12.55 -17.52
C THR A 268 -2.23 11.73 -16.31
N SER A 269 -2.19 12.29 -15.11
CA SER A 269 -2.65 11.63 -13.89
C SER A 269 -4.14 11.30 -13.94
N ILE A 270 -4.99 12.17 -14.50
CA ILE A 270 -6.41 11.90 -14.74
C ILE A 270 -6.57 10.75 -15.75
N ALA A 271 -5.85 10.76 -16.87
CA ALA A 271 -5.94 9.73 -17.90
C ALA A 271 -5.57 8.33 -17.31
N LEU A 272 -4.47 8.24 -16.57
CA LEU A 272 -4.06 7.00 -15.92
C LEU A 272 -5.07 6.52 -14.87
N ARG A 273 -5.66 7.44 -14.11
CA ARG A 273 -6.73 7.12 -13.17
C ARG A 273 -7.96 6.56 -13.89
N ASN A 274 -8.39 7.18 -14.97
CA ASN A 274 -9.55 6.73 -15.74
C ASN A 274 -9.29 5.35 -16.37
N LEU A 275 -8.09 5.09 -16.87
CA LEU A 275 -7.68 3.76 -17.34
C LEU A 275 -7.76 2.71 -16.22
N TYR A 276 -7.32 3.07 -15.00
CA TYR A 276 -7.41 2.17 -13.85
C TYR A 276 -8.87 1.84 -13.52
N PHE A 277 -9.73 2.85 -13.45
CA PHE A 277 -11.13 2.63 -13.14
C PHE A 277 -11.88 1.88 -14.23
N LYS A 278 -11.64 2.18 -15.50
CA LYS A 278 -12.24 1.44 -16.62
C LYS A 278 -11.89 -0.05 -16.56
N ASN A 279 -10.72 -0.41 -16.06
CA ASN A 279 -10.29 -1.82 -15.96
C ASN A 279 -10.95 -2.58 -14.80
N PHE A 280 -11.39 -1.88 -13.74
CA PHE A 280 -11.86 -2.53 -12.53
C PHE A 280 -13.32 -2.19 -12.13
N PHE A 281 -13.94 -1.17 -12.71
CA PHE A 281 -15.27 -0.72 -12.32
C PHE A 281 -16.30 -0.85 -13.44
N ASN A 282 -15.89 -1.25 -14.63
CA ASN A 282 -16.77 -1.66 -15.73
C ASN A 282 -16.82 -3.22 -15.76
#